data_85d2f8a8c57ccbf9fbe50f3048e43798
#
_entry.id   85d2f8a8c57ccbf9fbe50f3048e43798
#
_cell.length_a   1.000
_cell.length_b   1.000
_cell.length_c   1.000
_cell.angle_alpha   90.00
_cell.angle_beta   90.00
_cell.angle_gamma   90.00
#
_symmetry.space_group_name_H-M   'P 1'
#
loop_
_entity.id
_entity.type
_entity.pdbx_description
1 polymer ?
#
loop_
_entity_poly.entity_id
_entity_poly.type
_entity_poly.pdbx_seq_one_letter_code
_entity_poly.pdbx_strand_id
1 'polypeptide(L)'
;MWDRPSDQVMNVVLLNPPFHPRYSRSQRSPAVIKSGVIYYPIWLAYATGVLEQSGFDAQLVDAPAAGHSLPAVLDLVEASRPRLVVIDTSTPSIHNDVDVARAIKGQVPEAFVLLVGPHVSALPEASLRMDATVDGVARGEYDHTVRDLAQQLAGGGDLKAVLGLSYRTGDGAVVHNPDRPPIEDLDALPFASQVYRRHLRIEDYFYSIARYP
;
A
#
# COMPACT_ATOMS: atom_id res chain seq x y z
N MET A 1 -22.98 -28.26 14.93
CA MET A 1 -23.14 -26.81 14.99
C MET A 1 -21.73 -26.25 14.98
N TRP A 2 -21.25 -25.86 13.81
CA TRP A 2 -19.85 -25.40 13.65
C TRP A 2 -19.88 -23.88 13.92
N ASP A 3 -19.25 -23.48 15.02
CA ASP A 3 -18.96 -22.06 15.26
C ASP A 3 -18.14 -21.52 14.07
N ARG A 4 -18.72 -20.61 13.28
CA ARG A 4 -17.92 -19.77 12.39
C ARG A 4 -17.10 -18.86 13.30
N PRO A 5 -15.77 -18.74 13.09
CA PRO A 5 -15.00 -17.71 13.78
C PRO A 5 -15.65 -16.36 13.47
N SER A 6 -15.75 -15.52 14.49
CA SER A 6 -16.32 -14.17 14.46
C SER A 6 -16.02 -13.43 13.16
N ASP A 7 -17.02 -12.75 12.60
CA ASP A 7 -16.95 -11.76 11.50
C ASP A 7 -16.03 -10.58 11.87
N GLN A 8 -14.76 -10.86 12.14
CA GLN A 8 -13.79 -9.80 12.37
C GLN A 8 -13.37 -9.26 11.02
N VAL A 9 -13.76 -8.02 10.75
CA VAL A 9 -13.37 -7.30 9.53
C VAL A 9 -11.85 -7.31 9.41
N MET A 10 -11.34 -7.68 8.23
CA MET A 10 -9.89 -7.78 8.01
C MET A 10 -9.27 -6.39 7.95
N ASN A 11 -8.25 -6.16 8.78
CA ASN A 11 -7.48 -4.93 8.81
C ASN A 11 -6.45 -4.90 7.68
N VAL A 12 -6.38 -3.76 6.99
CA VAL A 12 -5.43 -3.48 5.91
C VAL A 12 -4.75 -2.14 6.17
N VAL A 13 -3.42 -2.10 6.13
CA VAL A 13 -2.66 -0.85 6.21
C VAL A 13 -2.08 -0.52 4.84
N LEU A 14 -2.38 0.70 4.34
CA LEU A 14 -1.76 1.25 3.15
C LEU A 14 -0.77 2.33 3.59
N LEU A 15 0.49 2.13 3.27
CA LEU A 15 1.60 2.90 3.81
C LEU A 15 2.39 3.60 2.72
N ASN A 16 2.47 4.94 2.79
CA ASN A 16 3.58 5.69 2.22
C ASN A 16 4.71 5.68 3.27
N PRO A 17 5.76 4.85 3.08
CA PRO A 17 6.71 4.57 4.15
C PRO A 17 7.64 5.77 4.46
N PRO A 18 8.19 5.86 5.67
CA PRO A 18 9.16 6.88 6.02
C PRO A 18 10.42 6.72 5.14
N PHE A 19 10.96 7.85 4.70
CA PHE A 19 12.21 7.94 3.94
C PHE A 19 12.91 9.25 4.31
N HIS A 20 12.92 10.24 3.43
CA HIS A 20 13.36 11.58 3.77
C HIS A 20 12.18 12.44 4.26
N PRO A 21 12.40 13.40 5.17
CA PRO A 21 11.36 14.33 5.57
C PRO A 21 10.72 15.01 4.36
N ARG A 22 9.39 15.04 4.31
CA ARG A 22 8.61 15.62 3.21
C ARG A 22 8.91 15.02 1.83
N TYR A 23 9.29 13.75 1.78
CA TYR A 23 9.47 13.03 0.53
C TYR A 23 8.11 12.63 -0.05
N SER A 24 7.79 13.11 -1.24
CA SER A 24 6.54 12.79 -1.92
C SER A 24 6.77 11.76 -3.03
N ARG A 25 6.13 10.60 -2.93
CA ARG A 25 6.13 9.55 -3.96
C ARG A 25 5.10 9.80 -5.06
N SER A 26 4.01 10.47 -4.75
CA SER A 26 2.87 10.69 -5.66
C SER A 26 3.10 11.78 -6.71
N GLN A 27 4.25 12.43 -6.73
CA GLN A 27 4.59 13.41 -7.78
C GLN A 27 5.27 12.73 -8.97
N ARG A 28 5.24 13.43 -10.12
CA ARG A 28 5.84 12.94 -11.38
C ARG A 28 7.30 12.51 -11.24
N SER A 29 8.06 13.20 -10.40
CA SER A 29 9.44 12.85 -10.07
C SER A 29 9.55 12.79 -8.54
N PRO A 30 9.48 11.60 -7.94
CA PRO A 30 9.57 11.46 -6.49
C PRO A 30 10.83 12.11 -5.94
N ALA A 31 10.66 13.06 -5.03
CA ALA A 31 11.77 13.86 -4.48
C ALA A 31 11.37 14.61 -3.21
N VAL A 32 12.36 15.23 -2.57
CA VAL A 32 12.17 16.33 -1.62
C VAL A 32 12.30 17.64 -2.40
N ILE A 33 11.23 18.43 -2.43
CA ILE A 33 11.22 19.70 -3.17
C ILE A 33 11.70 20.83 -2.25
N LYS A 34 12.58 21.71 -2.74
CA LYS A 34 13.13 22.85 -1.98
C LYS A 34 12.05 23.79 -1.44
N SER A 35 10.93 23.93 -2.13
CA SER A 35 9.78 24.73 -1.67
C SER A 35 9.01 24.09 -0.51
N GLY A 36 9.32 22.85 -0.14
CA GLY A 36 8.62 22.08 0.88
C GLY A 36 7.26 21.55 0.44
N VAL A 37 6.97 21.55 -0.87
CA VAL A 37 5.73 20.97 -1.42
C VAL A 37 5.68 19.47 -1.12
N ILE A 38 4.55 19.01 -0.61
CA ILE A 38 4.24 17.60 -0.41
C ILE A 38 2.84 17.32 -0.92
N TYR A 39 2.72 16.35 -1.81
CA TYR A 39 1.46 15.96 -2.43
C TYR A 39 0.80 14.83 -1.63
N TYR A 40 -0.53 14.82 -1.64
CA TYR A 40 -1.30 13.68 -1.11
C TYR A 40 -0.91 12.37 -1.79
N PRO A 41 -0.94 11.25 -1.06
CA PRO A 41 -0.68 9.91 -1.62
C PRO A 41 -1.91 9.42 -2.41
N ILE A 42 -2.19 10.06 -3.56
CA ILE A 42 -3.45 9.91 -4.30
C ILE A 42 -3.72 8.46 -4.71
N TRP A 43 -2.70 7.74 -5.15
CA TRP A 43 -2.87 6.36 -5.61
C TRP A 43 -3.20 5.42 -4.45
N LEU A 44 -2.52 5.57 -3.31
CA LEU A 44 -2.89 4.84 -2.09
C LEU A 44 -4.29 5.21 -1.60
N ALA A 45 -4.70 6.47 -1.76
CA ALA A 45 -6.03 6.89 -1.34
C ALA A 45 -7.14 6.25 -2.19
N TYR A 46 -6.96 6.10 -3.51
CA TYR A 46 -7.92 5.36 -4.33
C TYR A 46 -8.02 3.91 -3.86
N ALA A 47 -6.89 3.21 -3.70
CA ALA A 47 -6.89 1.83 -3.21
C ALA A 47 -7.52 1.71 -1.82
N THR A 48 -7.26 2.67 -0.90
CA THR A 48 -7.90 2.71 0.43
C THR A 48 -9.42 2.79 0.30
N GLY A 49 -9.91 3.73 -0.51
CA GLY A 49 -11.35 3.91 -0.69
C GLY A 49 -12.03 2.70 -1.34
N VAL A 50 -11.37 2.02 -2.29
CA VAL A 50 -11.87 0.78 -2.89
C VAL A 50 -11.97 -0.35 -1.86
N LEU A 51 -11.00 -0.46 -0.95
CA LEU A 51 -11.05 -1.42 0.16
C LEU A 51 -12.19 -1.12 1.14
N GLU A 52 -12.36 0.15 1.53
CA GLU A 52 -13.45 0.59 2.43
C GLU A 52 -14.83 0.30 1.81
N GLN A 53 -15.03 0.60 0.52
CA GLN A 53 -16.27 0.27 -0.21
C GLN A 53 -16.52 -1.24 -0.25
N SER A 54 -15.47 -2.04 -0.18
CA SER A 54 -15.52 -3.51 -0.17
C SER A 54 -15.67 -4.11 1.24
N GLY A 55 -15.80 -3.27 2.28
CA GLY A 55 -16.05 -3.70 3.66
C GLY A 55 -14.82 -4.07 4.47
N PHE A 56 -13.61 -3.70 4.03
CA PHE A 56 -12.38 -3.87 4.79
C PHE A 56 -12.14 -2.68 5.73
N ASP A 57 -11.50 -2.94 6.88
CA ASP A 57 -10.98 -1.89 7.76
C ASP A 57 -9.61 -1.43 7.23
N ALA A 58 -9.65 -0.45 6.32
CA ALA A 58 -8.46 0.07 5.65
C ALA A 58 -7.96 1.34 6.33
N GLN A 59 -6.67 1.41 6.62
CA GLN A 59 -6.00 2.58 7.18
C GLN A 59 -4.93 3.09 6.22
N LEU A 60 -5.03 4.37 5.82
CA LEU A 60 -4.01 5.06 5.03
C LEU A 60 -3.06 5.81 5.96
N VAL A 61 -1.76 5.56 5.81
CA VAL A 61 -0.68 6.20 6.58
C VAL A 61 0.31 6.86 5.63
N ASP A 62 0.48 8.16 5.73
CA ASP A 62 1.51 8.92 5.02
C ASP A 62 2.60 9.37 5.99
N ALA A 63 3.61 8.50 6.19
CA ALA A 63 4.65 8.73 7.18
C ALA A 63 5.51 9.98 6.90
N PRO A 64 5.92 10.29 5.64
CA PRO A 64 6.67 11.50 5.34
C PRO A 64 5.91 12.81 5.62
N ALA A 65 4.59 12.84 5.35
CA ALA A 65 3.76 14.01 5.61
C ALA A 65 3.52 14.21 7.11
N ALA A 66 3.16 13.16 7.81
CA ALA A 66 2.92 13.18 9.26
C ALA A 66 4.20 13.27 10.10
N GLY A 67 5.39 13.15 9.49
CA GLY A 67 6.66 13.14 10.22
C GLY A 67 6.88 11.88 11.06
N HIS A 68 6.22 10.77 10.71
CA HIS A 68 6.38 9.50 11.44
C HIS A 68 7.74 8.87 11.12
N SER A 69 8.43 8.48 12.19
CA SER A 69 9.63 7.64 12.10
C SER A 69 9.27 6.18 11.86
N LEU A 70 10.26 5.36 11.49
CA LEU A 70 10.04 3.91 11.35
C LEU A 70 9.52 3.26 12.64
N PRO A 71 10.05 3.52 13.85
CA PRO A 71 9.46 3.00 15.07
C PRO A 71 7.98 3.36 15.25
N ALA A 72 7.59 4.62 14.99
CA ALA A 72 6.20 5.04 15.11
C ALA A 72 5.27 4.31 14.10
N VAL A 73 5.77 4.02 12.89
CA VAL A 73 5.04 3.20 11.92
C VAL A 73 4.91 1.75 12.40
N LEU A 74 5.96 1.19 12.99
CA LEU A 74 5.94 -0.18 13.51
C LEU A 74 4.96 -0.31 14.68
N ASP A 75 4.93 0.65 15.61
CA ASP A 75 3.96 0.69 16.72
C ASP A 75 2.51 0.70 16.18
N LEU A 76 2.24 1.49 15.13
CA LEU A 76 0.93 1.57 14.50
C LEU A 76 0.55 0.23 13.84
N VAL A 77 1.47 -0.38 13.10
CA VAL A 77 1.24 -1.68 12.43
C VAL A 77 1.02 -2.78 13.46
N GLU A 78 1.80 -2.83 14.55
CA GLU A 78 1.63 -3.78 15.64
C GLU A 78 0.26 -3.63 16.31
N ALA A 79 -0.16 -2.38 16.59
CA ALA A 79 -1.46 -2.10 17.21
C ALA A 79 -2.65 -2.51 16.32
N SER A 80 -2.56 -2.27 15.01
CA SER A 80 -3.62 -2.58 14.05
C SER A 80 -3.69 -4.05 13.64
N ARG A 81 -2.59 -4.81 13.81
CA ARG A 81 -2.47 -6.25 13.43
C ARG A 81 -3.05 -6.54 12.04
N PRO A 82 -2.56 -5.86 10.99
CA PRO A 82 -3.12 -6.03 9.66
C PRO A 82 -2.78 -7.41 9.09
N ARG A 83 -3.69 -7.98 8.30
CA ARG A 83 -3.40 -9.17 7.49
C ARG A 83 -2.78 -8.81 6.13
N LEU A 84 -2.90 -7.55 5.70
CA LEU A 84 -2.31 -7.03 4.48
C LEU A 84 -1.68 -5.66 4.77
N VAL A 85 -0.41 -5.50 4.41
CA VAL A 85 0.28 -4.21 4.40
C VAL A 85 0.68 -3.90 2.97
N VAL A 86 0.17 -2.77 2.44
CA VAL A 86 0.46 -2.26 1.10
C VAL A 86 1.46 -1.13 1.23
N ILE A 87 2.64 -1.25 0.65
CA ILE A 87 3.73 -0.28 0.73
C ILE A 87 3.91 0.40 -0.62
N ASP A 88 3.74 1.72 -0.67
CA ASP A 88 4.03 2.53 -1.87
C ASP A 88 5.53 2.64 -2.08
N THR A 89 5.98 2.45 -3.32
CA THR A 89 7.39 2.43 -3.68
C THR A 89 7.70 3.39 -4.81
N SER A 90 8.96 3.82 -4.85
CA SER A 90 9.50 4.57 -5.98
C SER A 90 10.94 4.14 -6.28
N THR A 91 11.43 4.40 -7.49
CA THR A 91 12.80 4.01 -7.85
C THR A 91 13.87 4.55 -6.89
N PRO A 92 13.80 5.82 -6.44
CA PRO A 92 14.80 6.34 -5.49
C PRO A 92 14.72 5.72 -4.09
N SER A 93 13.57 5.18 -3.69
CA SER A 93 13.34 4.72 -2.31
C SER A 93 13.24 3.20 -2.16
N ILE A 94 13.29 2.44 -3.25
CA ILE A 94 12.98 0.99 -3.23
C ILE A 94 13.77 0.20 -2.18
N HIS A 95 15.06 0.47 -1.99
CA HIS A 95 15.85 -0.24 -0.98
C HIS A 95 15.35 0.06 0.44
N ASN A 96 15.06 1.34 0.74
CA ASN A 96 14.45 1.73 2.01
C ASN A 96 13.06 1.09 2.18
N ASP A 97 12.25 1.05 1.12
CA ASP A 97 10.89 0.52 1.19
C ASP A 97 10.90 -1.00 1.47
N VAL A 98 11.88 -1.72 0.94
CA VAL A 98 12.14 -3.14 1.25
C VAL A 98 12.66 -3.30 2.69
N ASP A 99 13.51 -2.40 3.19
CA ASP A 99 13.95 -2.44 4.59
C ASP A 99 12.77 -2.19 5.56
N VAL A 100 11.84 -1.30 5.19
CA VAL A 100 10.58 -1.11 5.94
C VAL A 100 9.72 -2.38 5.89
N ALA A 101 9.59 -3.04 4.74
CA ALA A 101 8.89 -4.31 4.61
C ALA A 101 9.47 -5.38 5.57
N ARG A 102 10.81 -5.48 5.62
CA ARG A 102 11.51 -6.39 6.54
C ARG A 102 11.21 -6.07 8.01
N ALA A 103 11.24 -4.80 8.38
CA ALA A 103 10.93 -4.37 9.75
C ALA A 103 9.48 -4.69 10.13
N ILE A 104 8.52 -4.47 9.23
CA ILE A 104 7.10 -4.81 9.42
C ILE A 104 6.92 -6.31 9.60
N LYS A 105 7.56 -7.14 8.77
CA LYS A 105 7.50 -8.62 8.93
C LYS A 105 8.08 -9.07 10.27
N GLY A 106 9.07 -8.35 10.81
CA GLY A 106 9.61 -8.62 12.15
C GLY A 106 8.59 -8.41 13.27
N GLN A 107 7.66 -7.47 13.13
CA GLN A 107 6.61 -7.16 14.11
C GLN A 107 5.34 -7.99 13.89
N VAL A 108 4.92 -8.14 12.64
CA VAL A 108 3.70 -8.86 12.25
C VAL A 108 4.01 -9.92 11.17
N PRO A 109 4.65 -11.05 11.54
CA PRO A 109 5.11 -12.07 10.59
C PRO A 109 4.00 -12.63 9.70
N GLU A 110 2.77 -12.68 10.20
CA GLU A 110 1.60 -13.22 9.50
C GLU A 110 1.02 -12.26 8.45
N ALA A 111 1.39 -10.97 8.46
CA ALA A 111 0.90 -10.02 7.49
C ALA A 111 1.47 -10.31 6.09
N PHE A 112 0.61 -10.28 5.07
CA PHE A 112 1.07 -10.27 3.69
C PHE A 112 1.61 -8.88 3.35
N VAL A 113 2.86 -8.77 2.93
CA VAL A 113 3.50 -7.51 2.55
C VAL A 113 3.49 -7.40 1.03
N LEU A 114 2.74 -6.42 0.53
CA LEU A 114 2.56 -6.10 -0.89
C LEU A 114 3.27 -4.79 -1.22
N LEU A 115 4.14 -4.79 -2.22
CA LEU A 115 4.70 -3.56 -2.77
C LEU A 115 3.87 -3.08 -3.96
N VAL A 116 3.67 -1.77 -4.06
CA VAL A 116 2.96 -1.11 -5.18
C VAL A 116 3.77 0.07 -5.70
N GLY A 117 3.40 0.60 -6.86
CA GLY A 117 4.02 1.78 -7.43
C GLY A 117 4.81 1.52 -8.73
N PRO A 118 5.34 2.58 -9.35
CA PRO A 118 5.90 2.50 -10.70
C PRO A 118 7.17 1.63 -10.80
N HIS A 119 8.02 1.63 -9.76
CA HIS A 119 9.25 0.82 -9.76
C HIS A 119 8.93 -0.67 -9.85
N VAL A 120 8.10 -1.15 -8.94
CA VAL A 120 7.76 -2.57 -8.83
C VAL A 120 6.85 -3.05 -9.97
N SER A 121 6.07 -2.15 -10.57
CA SER A 121 5.30 -2.45 -11.79
C SER A 121 6.21 -2.73 -12.98
N ALA A 122 7.31 -1.98 -13.10
CA ALA A 122 8.30 -2.15 -14.18
C ALA A 122 9.23 -3.36 -13.95
N LEU A 123 9.56 -3.66 -12.68
CA LEU A 123 10.55 -4.67 -12.29
C LEU A 123 10.01 -5.62 -11.21
N PRO A 124 8.87 -6.31 -11.46
CA PRO A 124 8.18 -7.09 -10.42
C PRO A 124 9.03 -8.24 -9.89
N GLU A 125 9.66 -9.02 -10.76
CA GLU A 125 10.49 -10.16 -10.33
C GLU A 125 11.75 -9.70 -9.58
N ALA A 126 12.42 -8.67 -10.09
CA ALA A 126 13.60 -8.13 -9.42
C ALA A 126 13.26 -7.60 -8.02
N SER A 127 12.12 -6.91 -7.88
CA SER A 127 11.64 -6.39 -6.59
C SER A 127 11.30 -7.51 -5.61
N LEU A 128 10.63 -8.58 -6.04
CA LEU A 128 10.36 -9.75 -5.21
C LEU A 128 11.64 -10.47 -4.77
N ARG A 129 12.68 -10.47 -5.61
CA ARG A 129 13.98 -11.11 -5.29
C ARG A 129 14.86 -10.29 -4.37
N MET A 130 14.54 -9.00 -4.10
CA MET A 130 15.33 -8.16 -3.19
C MET A 130 15.31 -8.69 -1.76
N ASP A 131 14.16 -9.18 -1.29
CA ASP A 131 14.03 -9.72 0.07
C ASP A 131 12.88 -10.73 0.16
N ALA A 132 13.07 -11.75 0.99
CA ALA A 132 12.05 -12.80 1.22
C ALA A 132 10.83 -12.29 2.01
N THR A 133 10.94 -11.14 2.67
CA THR A 133 9.83 -10.50 3.42
C THR A 133 8.81 -9.81 2.53
N VAL A 134 9.12 -9.64 1.24
CA VAL A 134 8.16 -9.16 0.23
C VAL A 134 7.38 -10.35 -0.31
N ASP A 135 6.09 -10.45 0.02
CA ASP A 135 5.23 -11.55 -0.41
C ASP A 135 4.68 -11.35 -1.81
N GLY A 136 4.41 -10.09 -2.20
CA GLY A 136 3.82 -9.78 -3.50
C GLY A 136 4.13 -8.38 -4.01
N VAL A 137 3.83 -8.19 -5.29
CA VAL A 137 3.87 -6.93 -6.03
C VAL A 137 2.57 -6.78 -6.82
N ALA A 138 1.87 -5.66 -6.69
CA ALA A 138 0.78 -5.32 -7.58
C ALA A 138 1.27 -4.41 -8.71
N ARG A 139 0.98 -4.79 -9.96
CA ARG A 139 1.44 -4.11 -11.18
C ARG A 139 0.35 -3.20 -11.75
N GLY A 140 0.76 -2.09 -12.35
CA GLY A 140 -0.14 -1.16 -13.03
C GLY A 140 -1.08 -0.42 -12.09
N GLU A 141 -2.34 -0.26 -12.49
CA GLU A 141 -3.42 0.28 -11.64
C GLU A 141 -3.82 -0.78 -10.62
N TYR A 142 -3.37 -0.60 -9.39
CA TYR A 142 -3.41 -1.65 -8.37
C TYR A 142 -4.65 -1.61 -7.46
N ASP A 143 -5.53 -0.64 -7.59
CA ASP A 143 -6.68 -0.45 -6.70
C ASP A 143 -7.53 -1.71 -6.56
N HIS A 144 -7.97 -2.27 -7.69
CA HIS A 144 -8.74 -3.50 -7.72
C HIS A 144 -7.88 -4.75 -7.45
N THR A 145 -6.57 -4.72 -7.77
CA THR A 145 -5.65 -5.82 -7.44
C THR A 145 -5.51 -5.97 -5.93
N VAL A 146 -5.37 -4.84 -5.21
CA VAL A 146 -5.29 -4.82 -3.74
C VAL A 146 -6.60 -5.32 -3.11
N ARG A 147 -7.76 -4.88 -3.65
CA ARG A 147 -9.07 -5.37 -3.20
C ARG A 147 -9.21 -6.88 -3.38
N ASP A 148 -8.91 -7.37 -4.58
CA ASP A 148 -9.06 -8.79 -4.89
C ASP A 148 -8.10 -9.64 -4.06
N LEU A 149 -6.87 -9.16 -3.83
CA LEU A 149 -5.92 -9.79 -2.91
C LEU A 149 -6.48 -9.85 -1.49
N ALA A 150 -7.02 -8.73 -0.99
CA ALA A 150 -7.63 -8.69 0.35
C ALA A 150 -8.78 -9.69 0.49
N GLN A 151 -9.62 -9.83 -0.55
CA GLN A 151 -10.70 -10.83 -0.58
C GLN A 151 -10.16 -12.27 -0.53
N GLN A 152 -9.10 -12.59 -1.30
CA GLN A 152 -8.49 -13.91 -1.26
C GLN A 152 -7.85 -14.20 0.11
N LEU A 153 -7.16 -13.23 0.69
CA LEU A 153 -6.57 -13.39 2.02
C LEU A 153 -7.64 -13.58 3.10
N ALA A 154 -8.76 -12.84 3.05
CA ALA A 154 -9.86 -12.97 4.00
C ALA A 154 -10.58 -14.32 3.87
N GLY A 155 -10.80 -14.79 2.63
CA GLY A 155 -11.54 -16.01 2.34
C GLY A 155 -10.70 -17.30 2.30
N GLY A 156 -9.38 -17.23 2.44
CA GLY A 156 -8.49 -18.39 2.26
C GLY A 156 -8.46 -18.91 0.82
N GLY A 157 -8.64 -18.00 -0.15
CA GLY A 157 -8.73 -18.32 -1.57
C GLY A 157 -7.38 -18.46 -2.27
N ASP A 158 -7.42 -18.57 -3.61
CA ASP A 158 -6.25 -18.80 -4.45
C ASP A 158 -5.71 -17.47 -5.00
N LEU A 159 -4.46 -17.14 -4.70
CA LEU A 159 -3.79 -15.95 -5.21
C LEU A 159 -3.66 -15.93 -6.74
N LYS A 160 -3.72 -17.09 -7.40
CA LYS A 160 -3.69 -17.19 -8.87
C LYS A 160 -4.88 -16.47 -9.55
N ALA A 161 -5.98 -16.27 -8.83
CA ALA A 161 -7.15 -15.56 -9.34
C ALA A 161 -6.98 -14.03 -9.37
N VAL A 162 -5.95 -13.47 -8.73
CA VAL A 162 -5.76 -12.02 -8.57
C VAL A 162 -5.02 -11.45 -9.77
N LEU A 163 -5.73 -10.78 -10.68
CA LEU A 163 -5.13 -10.11 -11.84
C LEU A 163 -4.17 -8.99 -11.40
N GLY A 164 -3.05 -8.84 -12.11
CA GLY A 164 -2.05 -7.83 -11.84
C GLY A 164 -1.11 -8.15 -10.67
N LEU A 165 -1.30 -9.29 -9.98
CA LEU A 165 -0.43 -9.73 -8.89
C LEU A 165 0.77 -10.52 -9.40
N SER A 166 1.95 -10.22 -8.88
CA SER A 166 3.11 -11.11 -8.87
C SER A 166 3.42 -11.46 -7.41
N TYR A 167 3.66 -12.71 -7.10
CA TYR A 167 3.82 -13.13 -5.70
C TYR A 167 4.80 -14.29 -5.56
N ARG A 168 5.27 -14.49 -4.32
CA ARG A 168 6.14 -15.59 -3.94
C ARG A 168 5.28 -16.74 -3.43
N THR A 169 5.54 -17.93 -3.91
CA THR A 169 4.94 -19.17 -3.40
C THR A 169 5.69 -19.69 -2.17
N GLY A 170 5.09 -20.60 -1.42
CA GLY A 170 5.68 -21.16 -0.21
C GLY A 170 7.01 -21.88 -0.41
N ASP A 171 7.31 -22.34 -1.63
CA ASP A 171 8.60 -22.93 -2.03
C ASP A 171 9.61 -21.87 -2.53
N GLY A 172 9.24 -20.57 -2.49
CA GLY A 172 10.09 -19.45 -2.88
C GLY A 172 10.09 -19.10 -4.36
N ALA A 173 9.31 -19.82 -5.19
CA ALA A 173 9.19 -19.48 -6.61
C ALA A 173 8.37 -18.18 -6.79
N VAL A 174 8.65 -17.46 -7.87
CA VAL A 174 7.90 -16.26 -8.26
C VAL A 174 6.87 -16.63 -9.34
N VAL A 175 5.63 -16.23 -9.10
CA VAL A 175 4.52 -16.42 -10.04
C VAL A 175 4.00 -15.06 -10.48
N HIS A 176 3.76 -14.89 -11.77
CA HIS A 176 3.14 -13.71 -12.37
C HIS A 176 1.76 -14.07 -12.89
N ASN A 177 0.73 -13.52 -12.29
CA ASN A 177 -0.63 -13.65 -12.84
C ASN A 177 -0.80 -12.76 -14.08
N PRO A 178 -1.83 -12.96 -14.90
CA PRO A 178 -2.15 -12.08 -16.01
C PRO A 178 -2.28 -10.62 -15.56
N ASP A 179 -1.92 -9.70 -16.45
CA ASP A 179 -2.08 -8.28 -16.17
C ASP A 179 -3.55 -7.89 -16.00
N ARG A 180 -3.80 -6.91 -15.15
CA ARG A 180 -5.13 -6.34 -15.02
C ARG A 180 -5.36 -5.32 -16.14
N PRO A 181 -6.52 -5.36 -16.82
CA PRO A 181 -6.92 -4.29 -17.71
C PRO A 181 -7.04 -2.95 -16.96
N PRO A 182 -6.80 -1.81 -17.63
CA PRO A 182 -7.07 -0.50 -17.06
C PRO A 182 -8.51 -0.36 -16.57
N ILE A 183 -8.72 0.50 -15.57
CA ILE A 183 -10.06 0.81 -15.06
C ILE A 183 -10.79 1.66 -16.12
N GLU A 184 -11.87 1.13 -16.70
CA GLU A 184 -12.65 1.81 -17.72
C GLU A 184 -13.59 2.87 -17.14
N ASP A 185 -14.22 2.57 -16.00
CA ASP A 185 -15.14 3.48 -15.31
C ASP A 185 -14.44 4.13 -14.11
N LEU A 186 -13.85 5.28 -14.33
CA LEU A 186 -13.18 6.05 -13.27
C LEU A 186 -14.18 6.70 -12.30
N ASP A 187 -15.43 6.92 -12.72
CA ASP A 187 -16.47 7.51 -11.87
C ASP A 187 -16.97 6.52 -10.79
N ALA A 188 -16.74 5.21 -11.00
CA ALA A 188 -16.99 4.19 -9.98
C ALA A 188 -15.98 4.21 -8.83
N LEU A 189 -14.83 4.86 -9.00
CA LEU A 189 -13.83 4.97 -7.94
C LEU A 189 -14.29 5.96 -6.85
N PRO A 190 -13.95 5.69 -5.58
CA PRO A 190 -14.26 6.59 -4.48
C PRO A 190 -13.50 7.92 -4.64
N PHE A 191 -14.13 9.03 -4.21
CA PHE A 191 -13.43 10.32 -4.18
C PHE A 191 -12.26 10.30 -3.19
N ALA A 192 -11.04 10.45 -3.69
CA ALA A 192 -9.82 10.49 -2.87
C ALA A 192 -9.89 11.54 -1.74
N SER A 193 -10.58 12.68 -1.97
CA SER A 193 -10.77 13.73 -0.96
C SER A 193 -11.56 13.26 0.27
N GLN A 194 -12.44 12.28 0.14
CA GLN A 194 -13.14 11.69 1.28
C GLN A 194 -12.20 10.80 2.11
N VAL A 195 -11.29 10.08 1.44
CA VAL A 195 -10.26 9.28 2.10
C VAL A 195 -9.28 10.19 2.85
N TYR A 196 -8.82 11.28 2.23
CA TYR A 196 -7.94 12.25 2.90
C TYR A 196 -8.53 12.76 4.21
N ARG A 197 -9.82 13.15 4.21
CA ARG A 197 -10.51 13.66 5.42
C ARG A 197 -10.59 12.65 6.56
N ARG A 198 -10.62 11.36 6.26
CA ARG A 198 -10.71 10.31 7.28
C ARG A 198 -9.36 9.90 7.84
N HIS A 199 -8.33 9.90 7.00
CA HIS A 199 -7.06 9.26 7.33
C HIS A 199 -5.90 10.23 7.51
N LEU A 200 -5.97 11.43 6.90
CA LEU A 200 -4.83 12.34 6.81
C LEU A 200 -5.14 13.69 7.47
N ARG A 201 -4.11 14.32 8.01
CA ARG A 201 -4.20 15.69 8.50
C ARG A 201 -3.87 16.64 7.36
N ILE A 202 -4.83 17.48 6.97
CA ILE A 202 -4.68 18.41 5.84
C ILE A 202 -3.52 19.39 6.08
N GLU A 203 -3.28 19.76 7.33
CA GLU A 203 -2.21 20.70 7.75
C GLU A 203 -0.80 20.16 7.49
N ASP A 204 -0.64 18.85 7.33
CA ASP A 204 0.66 18.23 7.05
C ASP A 204 1.08 18.41 5.57
N TYR A 205 0.15 18.86 4.70
CA TYR A 205 0.37 19.04 3.27
C TYR A 205 0.54 20.50 2.90
N PHE A 206 1.42 20.74 1.93
CA PHE A 206 1.72 22.08 1.46
C PHE A 206 1.93 22.11 -0.06
N TYR A 207 1.26 23.05 -0.71
CA TYR A 207 1.43 23.35 -2.12
C TYR A 207 1.91 24.80 -2.27
N SER A 208 2.94 25.04 -3.10
CA SER A 208 3.57 26.36 -3.23
C SER A 208 2.66 27.45 -3.79
N ILE A 209 1.58 27.08 -4.46
CA ILE A 209 0.60 28.01 -5.08
C ILE A 209 -0.73 28.12 -4.33
N ALA A 210 -0.92 27.29 -3.31
CA ALA A 210 -2.11 27.35 -2.47
C ALA A 210 -1.70 27.14 -1.01
N ARG A 211 -2.27 27.95 -0.12
CA ARG A 211 -1.99 27.86 1.33
C ARG A 211 -2.67 26.64 1.96
N TYR A 212 -3.74 26.18 1.30
CA TYR A 212 -4.47 24.95 1.63
C TYR A 212 -4.91 24.32 0.31
N PRO A 213 -4.76 23.03 0.13
CA PRO A 213 -5.27 22.31 -1.03
C PRO A 213 -6.78 22.18 -1.00
#